data_31cd57ced904ac0905490352fffc1218
#
_entry.id   31cd57ced904ac0905490352fffc1218
#
_cell.length_a   1.000
_cell.length_b   1.000
_cell.length_c   1.000
_cell.angle_alpha   90.00
_cell.angle_beta   90.00
_cell.angle_gamma   90.00
#
_symmetry.space_group_name_H-M   'P 1'
#
loop_
_entity.id
_entity.type
_entity.pdbx_description
1 polymer ?
#
loop_
_entity_poly.entity_id
_entity_poly.type
_entity_poly.pdbx_seq_one_letter_code
_entity_poly.pdbx_strand_id
1 'polypeptide(L)'
;MSAHKVGVFPASGGIGGSTVKHLLPRLPAHDLVFIARNPAKLESAKSAGADVRQANYDEDDSLKNAFQGIDTLFLISYASVEYEHRAERHRTAIDFALRSGVKYIFYGSLGFAGKESSQESVAHVMRAHLDTEKYLDNCTRTHPGFAYTVVREGLYSESYPLYTSFFDPKNPVDEICIPHDGAAPGIAWVKREELGEGTAELLSRFVKDPAGFKYRLQRVLLSGAKILTLQETVQILGKLAKKDVRIRRVSNEEFAKQPQNPPNFTYHGVDLSMLWTTAFEAFRRGEAAVVSPLLRELLGREPEDFETTIAASLIALVGVLSIMVGNV
;
A
#
# COMPACT_ATOMS: atom_id res chain seq x y z
N MET A 1 -32.68 10.73 5.05
CA MET A 1 -31.85 9.92 4.14
C MET A 1 -31.03 8.99 5.01
N SER A 2 -30.91 7.70 4.65
CA SER A 2 -30.01 6.78 5.37
C SER A 2 -28.58 7.35 5.27
N ALA A 3 -27.83 7.33 6.38
CA ALA A 3 -26.46 7.78 6.41
C ALA A 3 -25.61 6.90 5.47
N HIS A 4 -24.72 7.51 4.68
CA HIS A 4 -23.82 6.80 3.76
C HIS A 4 -22.64 6.21 4.53
N LYS A 5 -22.61 4.88 4.68
CA LYS A 5 -21.58 4.21 5.46
C LYS A 5 -20.34 3.85 4.64
N VAL A 6 -19.18 4.21 5.18
CA VAL A 6 -17.86 3.93 4.59
C VAL A 6 -17.12 2.88 5.41
N GLY A 7 -16.77 1.78 4.76
CA GLY A 7 -15.94 0.72 5.34
C GLY A 7 -14.47 0.82 4.94
N VAL A 8 -13.56 0.37 5.81
CA VAL A 8 -12.13 0.18 5.51
C VAL A 8 -11.73 -1.23 5.91
N PHE A 9 -11.16 -2.01 4.99
CA PHE A 9 -10.66 -3.36 5.25
C PHE A 9 -9.37 -3.67 4.47
N PRO A 10 -8.31 -4.15 5.14
CA PRO A 10 -8.03 -4.17 6.57
C PRO A 10 -7.72 -2.77 7.14
N ALA A 11 -8.34 -2.39 8.25
CA ALA A 11 -8.26 -1.04 8.82
C ALA A 11 -7.07 -0.82 9.77
N SER A 12 -6.37 -1.88 10.21
CA SER A 12 -5.28 -1.77 11.17
C SER A 12 -3.91 -1.97 10.53
N GLY A 13 -3.00 -1.05 10.73
CA GLY A 13 -1.64 -1.07 10.20
C GLY A 13 -1.50 -0.50 8.79
N GLY A 14 -0.30 -0.17 8.38
CA GLY A 14 0.03 0.31 7.04
C GLY A 14 -0.88 1.43 6.53
N ILE A 15 -1.30 1.30 5.28
CA ILE A 15 -2.25 2.22 4.62
C ILE A 15 -3.59 2.28 5.37
N GLY A 16 -4.11 1.13 5.81
CA GLY A 16 -5.39 1.09 6.51
C GLY A 16 -5.42 1.96 7.77
N GLY A 17 -4.41 1.84 8.62
CA GLY A 17 -4.29 2.66 9.83
C GLY A 17 -4.13 4.15 9.54
N SER A 18 -3.35 4.50 8.51
CA SER A 18 -3.24 5.88 8.06
C SER A 18 -4.59 6.40 7.52
N THR A 19 -5.27 5.64 6.67
CA THR A 19 -6.60 6.02 6.16
C THR A 19 -7.60 6.23 7.29
N VAL A 20 -7.64 5.35 8.30
CA VAL A 20 -8.49 5.49 9.49
C VAL A 20 -8.21 6.80 10.22
N LYS A 21 -6.93 7.09 10.50
CA LYS A 21 -6.49 8.33 11.17
C LYS A 21 -7.00 9.58 10.44
N HIS A 22 -6.97 9.57 9.13
CA HIS A 22 -7.34 10.72 8.30
C HIS A 22 -8.83 10.77 7.92
N LEU A 23 -9.57 9.66 7.98
CA LEU A 23 -11.02 9.64 7.78
C LEU A 23 -11.80 10.19 8.98
N LEU A 24 -11.37 9.86 10.21
CA LEU A 24 -12.06 10.28 11.43
C LEU A 24 -12.31 11.80 11.54
N PRO A 25 -11.38 12.70 11.17
CA PRO A 25 -11.67 14.14 11.16
C PRO A 25 -12.45 14.62 9.93
N ARG A 26 -12.65 13.79 8.90
CA ARG A 26 -13.28 14.18 7.62
C ARG A 26 -14.74 13.76 7.49
N LEU A 27 -15.11 12.67 8.16
CA LEU A 27 -16.46 12.08 8.11
C LEU A 27 -16.96 11.80 9.54
N PRO A 28 -18.29 11.82 9.78
CA PRO A 28 -18.85 11.47 11.09
C PRO A 28 -18.46 10.05 11.49
N ALA A 29 -17.93 9.87 12.69
CA ALA A 29 -17.44 8.56 13.14
C ALA A 29 -18.51 7.46 13.07
N HIS A 30 -19.78 7.79 13.35
CA HIS A 30 -20.90 6.82 13.28
C HIS A 30 -21.23 6.35 11.86
N ASP A 31 -20.69 7.01 10.82
CA ASP A 31 -20.80 6.59 9.42
C ASP A 31 -19.61 5.72 8.98
N LEU A 32 -18.62 5.49 9.86
CA LEU A 32 -17.41 4.74 9.57
C LEU A 32 -17.47 3.33 10.15
N VAL A 33 -17.05 2.35 9.35
CA VAL A 33 -16.93 0.94 9.73
C VAL A 33 -15.49 0.49 9.49
N PHE A 34 -14.77 0.15 10.55
CA PHE A 34 -13.38 -0.28 10.47
C PHE A 34 -13.25 -1.77 10.77
N ILE A 35 -12.68 -2.52 9.82
CA ILE A 35 -12.64 -3.97 9.87
C ILE A 35 -11.18 -4.43 9.95
N ALA A 36 -10.81 -5.23 10.96
CA ALA A 36 -9.46 -5.69 11.18
C ALA A 36 -9.40 -7.11 11.78
N ARG A 37 -8.30 -7.83 11.58
CA ARG A 37 -8.04 -9.11 12.28
C ARG A 37 -7.99 -8.94 13.80
N ASN A 38 -7.40 -7.85 14.26
CA ASN A 38 -7.33 -7.50 15.67
C ASN A 38 -8.01 -6.14 15.93
N PRO A 39 -9.30 -6.14 16.31
CA PRO A 39 -10.07 -4.92 16.59
C PRO A 39 -9.49 -4.06 17.72
N ALA A 40 -8.76 -4.64 18.67
CA ALA A 40 -8.15 -3.90 19.79
C ALA A 40 -7.18 -2.80 19.31
N LYS A 41 -6.61 -2.92 18.11
CA LYS A 41 -5.77 -1.87 17.51
C LYS A 41 -6.57 -0.64 17.04
N LEU A 42 -7.89 -0.68 17.09
CA LEU A 42 -8.80 0.36 16.63
C LEU A 42 -9.64 0.95 17.79
N GLU A 43 -9.23 0.76 19.04
CA GLU A 43 -9.97 1.20 20.22
C GLU A 43 -10.21 2.73 20.23
N SER A 44 -9.24 3.53 19.76
CA SER A 44 -9.41 4.97 19.64
C SER A 44 -10.51 5.35 18.63
N ALA A 45 -10.61 4.64 17.51
CA ALA A 45 -11.66 4.85 16.53
C ALA A 45 -13.04 4.43 17.07
N LYS A 46 -13.09 3.31 17.79
CA LYS A 46 -14.30 2.83 18.48
C LYS A 46 -14.76 3.84 19.53
N SER A 47 -13.85 4.35 20.35
CA SER A 47 -14.16 5.40 21.35
C SER A 47 -14.63 6.70 20.72
N ALA A 48 -14.22 7.01 19.48
CA ALA A 48 -14.73 8.14 18.70
C ALA A 48 -16.14 7.88 18.12
N GLY A 49 -16.70 6.66 18.25
CA GLY A 49 -18.04 6.29 17.81
C GLY A 49 -18.10 5.53 16.47
N ALA A 50 -16.98 5.11 15.92
CA ALA A 50 -16.96 4.26 14.73
C ALA A 50 -17.38 2.81 15.05
N ASP A 51 -18.01 2.15 14.08
CA ASP A 51 -18.26 0.70 14.15
C ASP A 51 -16.96 -0.06 13.88
N VAL A 52 -16.57 -0.95 14.80
CA VAL A 52 -15.33 -1.73 14.66
C VAL A 52 -15.67 -3.21 14.65
N ARG A 53 -15.28 -3.88 13.56
CA ARG A 53 -15.60 -5.30 13.32
C ARG A 53 -14.33 -6.14 13.20
N GLN A 54 -14.49 -7.45 13.45
CA GLN A 54 -13.43 -8.41 13.23
C GLN A 54 -13.66 -9.16 11.92
N ALA A 55 -12.63 -9.21 11.07
CA ALA A 55 -12.57 -10.13 9.94
C ALA A 55 -11.12 -10.35 9.48
N ASN A 56 -10.91 -11.48 8.82
CA ASN A 56 -9.62 -11.90 8.27
C ASN A 56 -9.84 -12.40 6.84
N TYR A 57 -8.95 -12.04 5.92
CA TYR A 57 -8.98 -12.52 4.54
C TYR A 57 -8.92 -14.05 4.43
N ASP A 58 -8.21 -14.71 5.36
CA ASP A 58 -7.98 -16.15 5.34
C ASP A 58 -9.13 -16.95 6.02
N GLU A 59 -10.15 -16.27 6.53
CA GLU A 59 -11.28 -16.86 7.25
C GLU A 59 -12.60 -16.44 6.61
N ASP A 60 -13.05 -17.19 5.59
CA ASP A 60 -14.26 -16.87 4.81
C ASP A 60 -15.49 -16.63 5.70
N ASP A 61 -15.64 -17.40 6.79
CA ASP A 61 -16.73 -17.21 7.73
C ASP A 61 -16.71 -15.84 8.41
N SER A 62 -15.55 -15.26 8.65
CA SER A 62 -15.41 -13.94 9.23
C SER A 62 -15.86 -12.82 8.27
N LEU A 63 -15.81 -13.06 6.96
CA LEU A 63 -16.20 -12.10 5.93
C LEU A 63 -17.71 -12.03 5.71
N LYS A 64 -18.48 -13.09 6.08
CA LYS A 64 -19.92 -13.20 5.80
C LYS A 64 -20.75 -12.00 6.25
N ASN A 65 -20.42 -11.41 7.40
CA ASN A 65 -21.14 -10.28 7.97
C ASN A 65 -20.29 -9.00 8.08
N ALA A 66 -19.02 -9.07 7.67
CA ALA A 66 -18.08 -7.97 7.86
C ALA A 66 -18.50 -6.69 7.13
N PHE A 67 -19.15 -6.83 5.97
CA PHE A 67 -19.48 -5.70 5.09
C PHE A 67 -20.94 -5.26 5.16
N GLN A 68 -21.76 -5.82 6.06
CA GLN A 68 -23.17 -5.47 6.16
C GLN A 68 -23.39 -3.99 6.46
N GLY A 69 -24.29 -3.37 5.70
CA GLY A 69 -24.68 -1.97 5.85
C GLY A 69 -23.63 -0.97 5.40
N ILE A 70 -22.56 -1.40 4.71
CA ILE A 70 -21.56 -0.53 4.09
C ILE A 70 -22.01 -0.21 2.67
N ASP A 71 -22.04 1.08 2.31
CA ASP A 71 -22.34 1.54 0.95
C ASP A 71 -21.07 1.64 0.09
N THR A 72 -19.99 2.16 0.69
CA THR A 72 -18.66 2.32 0.06
C THR A 72 -17.59 1.63 0.88
N LEU A 73 -16.81 0.77 0.25
CA LEU A 73 -15.73 0.03 0.91
C LEU A 73 -14.36 0.45 0.32
N PHE A 74 -13.43 0.83 1.18
CA PHE A 74 -12.01 0.82 0.83
C PHE A 74 -11.44 -0.56 1.13
N LEU A 75 -11.22 -1.33 0.09
CA LEU A 75 -10.64 -2.67 0.13
C LEU A 75 -9.16 -2.61 -0.18
N ILE A 76 -8.32 -2.82 0.83
CA ILE A 76 -6.87 -2.80 0.69
C ILE A 76 -6.38 -4.20 0.35
N SER A 77 -5.47 -4.31 -0.61
CA SER A 77 -4.90 -5.58 -1.03
C SER A 77 -4.33 -6.40 0.13
N TYR A 78 -4.50 -7.70 0.07
CA TYR A 78 -3.90 -8.67 0.98
C TYR A 78 -2.36 -8.52 1.01
N ALA A 79 -1.79 -8.51 2.21
CA ALA A 79 -0.37 -8.27 2.44
C ALA A 79 0.49 -9.51 2.18
N SER A 80 0.75 -9.81 0.91
CA SER A 80 1.61 -10.91 0.46
C SER A 80 2.18 -10.57 -0.91
N VAL A 81 3.18 -11.30 -1.38
CA VAL A 81 3.69 -11.25 -2.76
C VAL A 81 3.25 -12.46 -3.61
N GLU A 82 2.52 -13.38 -3.02
CA GLU A 82 1.93 -14.51 -3.74
C GLU A 82 0.96 -14.02 -4.82
N TYR A 83 0.77 -14.79 -5.87
CA TYR A 83 -0.17 -14.41 -6.92
C TYR A 83 -1.55 -15.04 -6.71
N GLU A 84 -1.64 -16.36 -6.81
CA GLU A 84 -2.91 -17.08 -6.87
C GLU A 84 -3.71 -16.89 -5.57
N HIS A 85 -3.07 -17.09 -4.44
CA HIS A 85 -3.71 -16.94 -3.11
C HIS A 85 -4.26 -15.51 -2.93
N ARG A 86 -3.45 -14.47 -3.19
CA ARG A 86 -3.90 -13.08 -3.09
C ARG A 86 -5.10 -12.78 -3.98
N ALA A 87 -5.00 -13.18 -5.27
CA ALA A 87 -6.08 -12.93 -6.23
C ALA A 87 -7.39 -13.61 -5.78
N GLU A 88 -7.31 -14.83 -5.24
CA GLU A 88 -8.46 -15.53 -4.69
C GLU A 88 -9.03 -14.81 -3.46
N ARG A 89 -8.19 -14.43 -2.49
CA ARG A 89 -8.64 -13.71 -1.29
C ARG A 89 -9.30 -12.38 -1.63
N HIS A 90 -8.78 -11.64 -2.62
CA HIS A 90 -9.40 -10.41 -3.10
C HIS A 90 -10.78 -10.67 -3.71
N ARG A 91 -10.92 -11.67 -4.60
CA ARG A 91 -12.22 -12.03 -5.21
C ARG A 91 -13.23 -12.42 -4.15
N THR A 92 -12.83 -13.28 -3.22
CA THR A 92 -13.70 -13.71 -2.09
C THR A 92 -14.19 -12.50 -1.29
N ALA A 93 -13.32 -11.57 -0.92
CA ALA A 93 -13.73 -10.38 -0.18
C ALA A 93 -14.65 -9.46 -0.99
N ILE A 94 -14.37 -9.26 -2.29
CA ILE A 94 -15.24 -8.49 -3.20
C ILE A 94 -16.62 -9.13 -3.30
N ASP A 95 -16.71 -10.47 -3.45
CA ASP A 95 -17.97 -11.19 -3.55
C ASP A 95 -18.81 -11.08 -2.28
N PHE A 96 -18.17 -11.18 -1.10
CA PHE A 96 -18.87 -10.94 0.16
C PHE A 96 -19.34 -9.49 0.30
N ALA A 97 -18.53 -8.52 -0.12
CA ALA A 97 -18.90 -7.10 -0.11
C ALA A 97 -20.13 -6.85 -1.01
N LEU A 98 -20.12 -7.36 -2.25
CA LEU A 98 -21.24 -7.23 -3.19
C LEU A 98 -22.51 -7.91 -2.68
N ARG A 99 -22.40 -9.12 -2.14
CA ARG A 99 -23.54 -9.84 -1.52
C ARG A 99 -24.09 -9.09 -0.29
N SER A 100 -23.27 -8.35 0.41
CA SER A 100 -23.67 -7.49 1.55
C SER A 100 -24.31 -6.17 1.13
N GLY A 101 -24.37 -5.87 -0.18
CA GLY A 101 -24.99 -4.65 -0.71
C GLY A 101 -24.04 -3.47 -0.90
N VAL A 102 -22.74 -3.67 -0.81
CA VAL A 102 -21.73 -2.63 -1.13
C VAL A 102 -21.89 -2.21 -2.60
N LYS A 103 -22.04 -0.91 -2.84
CA LYS A 103 -22.29 -0.34 -4.18
C LYS A 103 -21.05 0.27 -4.80
N TYR A 104 -20.06 0.58 -3.98
CA TYR A 104 -18.83 1.20 -4.47
C TYR A 104 -17.60 0.64 -3.74
N ILE A 105 -16.58 0.27 -4.51
CA ILE A 105 -15.29 -0.17 -3.96
C ILE A 105 -14.18 0.76 -4.41
N PHE A 106 -13.49 1.35 -3.46
CA PHE A 106 -12.13 1.84 -3.65
C PHE A 106 -11.19 0.67 -3.42
N TYR A 107 -10.40 0.30 -4.40
CA TYR A 107 -9.45 -0.81 -4.27
C TYR A 107 -8.03 -0.27 -4.14
N GLY A 108 -7.41 -0.50 -2.99
CA GLY A 108 -6.00 -0.18 -2.74
C GLY A 108 -5.10 -1.16 -3.50
N SER A 109 -4.71 -0.76 -4.70
CA SER A 109 -3.77 -1.45 -5.58
C SER A 109 -2.34 -0.91 -5.38
N LEU A 110 -1.39 -1.33 -6.18
CA LEU A 110 0.00 -0.91 -6.11
C LEU A 110 0.38 -0.09 -7.35
N GLY A 111 1.10 1.01 -7.16
CA GLY A 111 1.64 1.87 -8.21
C GLY A 111 2.94 1.34 -8.81
N PHE A 112 2.92 0.12 -9.35
CA PHE A 112 4.10 -0.54 -9.92
C PHE A 112 3.79 -1.17 -11.28
N ALA A 113 3.05 -0.42 -12.12
CA ALA A 113 2.72 -0.83 -13.48
C ALA A 113 2.85 0.33 -14.49
N GLY A 114 3.69 1.31 -14.22
CA GLY A 114 3.81 2.51 -15.07
C GLY A 114 2.62 3.44 -14.94
N LYS A 115 2.15 4.00 -16.07
CA LYS A 115 1.03 4.95 -16.09
C LYS A 115 -0.29 4.29 -15.64
N GLU A 116 -1.25 5.11 -15.22
CA GLU A 116 -2.57 4.67 -14.73
C GLU A 116 -3.32 3.82 -15.76
N SER A 117 -3.12 4.11 -17.05
CA SER A 117 -3.76 3.38 -18.17
C SER A 117 -3.17 2.00 -18.40
N SER A 118 -1.97 1.68 -17.88
CA SER A 118 -1.33 0.39 -18.07
C SER A 118 -2.10 -0.73 -17.35
N GLN A 119 -2.24 -1.86 -18.01
CA GLN A 119 -2.86 -3.08 -17.49
C GLN A 119 -1.87 -4.25 -17.40
N GLU A 120 -0.59 -3.96 -17.56
CA GLU A 120 0.50 -4.91 -17.58
C GLU A 120 1.65 -4.45 -16.69
N SER A 121 2.36 -5.39 -16.12
CA SER A 121 3.60 -5.20 -15.38
C SER A 121 4.42 -6.48 -15.44
N VAL A 122 5.74 -6.35 -15.46
CA VAL A 122 6.64 -7.50 -15.32
C VAL A 122 6.91 -7.87 -13.87
N ALA A 123 6.59 -6.97 -12.93
CA ALA A 123 6.73 -7.27 -11.51
C ALA A 123 5.71 -8.32 -11.07
N HIS A 124 6.20 -9.48 -10.58
CA HIS A 124 5.33 -10.57 -10.12
C HIS A 124 4.30 -10.10 -9.08
N VAL A 125 4.70 -9.22 -8.18
CA VAL A 125 3.83 -8.65 -7.13
C VAL A 125 2.59 -7.94 -7.70
N MET A 126 2.65 -7.44 -8.94
CA MET A 126 1.53 -6.77 -9.61
C MET A 126 0.47 -7.72 -10.15
N ARG A 127 0.77 -9.01 -10.38
CA ARG A 127 -0.17 -9.95 -11.00
C ARG A 127 -1.51 -10.01 -10.28
N ALA A 128 -1.49 -10.18 -8.95
CA ALA A 128 -2.72 -10.22 -8.15
C ALA A 128 -3.49 -8.90 -8.18
N HIS A 129 -2.79 -7.76 -8.21
CA HIS A 129 -3.41 -6.45 -8.33
C HIS A 129 -4.13 -6.28 -9.67
N LEU A 130 -3.43 -6.56 -10.78
CA LEU A 130 -3.98 -6.43 -12.12
C LEU A 130 -5.16 -7.38 -12.36
N ASP A 131 -5.10 -8.60 -11.83
CA ASP A 131 -6.23 -9.53 -11.86
C ASP A 131 -7.44 -9.02 -11.07
N THR A 132 -7.19 -8.42 -9.90
CA THR A 132 -8.28 -7.82 -9.10
C THR A 132 -8.88 -6.60 -9.80
N GLU A 133 -8.07 -5.77 -10.44
CA GLU A 133 -8.55 -4.65 -11.24
C GLU A 133 -9.46 -5.13 -12.39
N LYS A 134 -9.07 -6.20 -13.10
CA LYS A 134 -9.90 -6.83 -14.14
C LYS A 134 -11.18 -7.46 -13.55
N TYR A 135 -11.08 -8.04 -12.36
CA TYR A 135 -12.23 -8.62 -11.68
C TYR A 135 -13.28 -7.56 -11.33
N LEU A 136 -12.86 -6.40 -10.83
CA LEU A 136 -13.75 -5.27 -10.57
C LEU A 136 -14.42 -4.76 -11.85
N ASP A 137 -13.69 -4.68 -12.98
CA ASP A 137 -14.27 -4.37 -14.29
C ASP A 137 -15.40 -5.36 -14.65
N ASN A 138 -15.19 -6.66 -14.42
CA ASN A 138 -16.19 -7.68 -14.69
C ASN A 138 -17.42 -7.57 -13.76
N CYS A 139 -17.21 -7.24 -12.48
CA CYS A 139 -18.29 -7.04 -11.52
C CYS A 139 -19.27 -5.93 -11.95
N THR A 140 -18.82 -4.88 -12.63
CA THR A 140 -19.71 -3.83 -13.12
C THR A 140 -20.72 -4.32 -14.14
N ARG A 141 -20.41 -5.41 -14.88
CA ARG A 141 -21.30 -6.01 -15.90
C ARG A 141 -22.32 -6.93 -15.28
N THR A 142 -21.99 -7.56 -14.14
CA THR A 142 -22.82 -8.58 -13.47
C THR A 142 -23.62 -8.02 -12.30
N HIS A 143 -23.25 -6.83 -11.79
CA HIS A 143 -23.92 -6.16 -10.66
C HIS A 143 -24.36 -4.75 -11.06
N PRO A 144 -25.58 -4.58 -11.59
CA PRO A 144 -26.09 -3.26 -11.97
C PRO A 144 -26.05 -2.25 -10.83
N GLY A 145 -25.50 -1.08 -11.07
CA GLY A 145 -25.31 -0.02 -10.07
C GLY A 145 -24.03 -0.11 -9.27
N PHE A 146 -23.25 -1.18 -9.37
CA PHE A 146 -21.92 -1.26 -8.79
C PHE A 146 -20.92 -0.41 -9.59
N ALA A 147 -20.00 0.22 -8.87
CA ALA A 147 -18.85 0.91 -9.46
C ALA A 147 -17.62 0.83 -8.55
N TYR A 148 -16.48 1.27 -9.06
CA TYR A 148 -15.24 1.24 -8.32
C TYR A 148 -14.31 2.40 -8.71
N THR A 149 -13.29 2.61 -7.89
CA THR A 149 -12.05 3.34 -8.23
C THR A 149 -10.87 2.50 -7.78
N VAL A 150 -9.90 2.28 -8.66
CA VAL A 150 -8.62 1.69 -8.26
C VAL A 150 -7.70 2.82 -7.82
N VAL A 151 -7.20 2.73 -6.60
CA VAL A 151 -6.17 3.61 -6.06
C VAL A 151 -4.85 2.86 -6.10
N ARG A 152 -4.01 3.16 -7.08
CA ARG A 152 -2.64 2.63 -7.16
C ARG A 152 -1.77 3.43 -6.22
N GLU A 153 -1.51 2.86 -5.06
CA GLU A 153 -0.62 3.40 -4.04
C GLU A 153 0.83 3.27 -4.51
N GLY A 154 1.57 4.34 -4.61
CA GLY A 154 2.99 4.34 -5.01
C GLY A 154 3.88 3.53 -4.08
N LEU A 155 5.11 3.27 -4.48
CA LEU A 155 6.04 2.52 -3.65
C LEU A 155 6.41 3.32 -2.40
N TYR A 156 6.18 2.72 -1.23
CA TYR A 156 6.38 3.41 0.05
C TYR A 156 7.86 3.69 0.29
N SER A 157 8.19 4.91 0.71
CA SER A 157 9.55 5.25 1.17
C SER A 157 10.03 4.25 2.22
N GLU A 158 9.15 3.87 3.16
CA GLU A 158 9.43 2.93 4.24
C GLU A 158 9.61 1.47 3.77
N SER A 159 9.29 1.16 2.52
CA SER A 159 9.50 -0.17 1.93
C SER A 159 10.85 -0.33 1.22
N TYR A 160 11.72 0.68 1.26
CA TYR A 160 13.05 0.60 0.66
C TYR A 160 13.83 -0.66 1.00
N PRO A 161 13.72 -1.26 2.21
CA PRO A 161 14.49 -2.46 2.54
C PRO A 161 14.25 -3.62 1.58
N LEU A 162 13.03 -3.76 1.05
CA LEU A 162 12.67 -4.80 0.08
C LEU A 162 13.46 -4.68 -1.23
N TYR A 163 13.95 -3.49 -1.56
CA TYR A 163 14.64 -3.17 -2.82
C TYR A 163 16.13 -2.91 -2.63
N THR A 164 16.59 -2.89 -1.38
CA THR A 164 17.98 -2.65 -1.00
C THR A 164 18.56 -3.81 -0.18
N SER A 165 18.08 -5.03 -0.44
CA SER A 165 18.51 -6.25 0.26
C SER A 165 18.47 -6.11 1.78
N PHE A 166 17.39 -5.50 2.29
CA PHE A 166 17.15 -5.25 3.72
C PHE A 166 18.24 -4.42 4.40
N PHE A 167 18.84 -3.46 3.65
CA PHE A 167 19.80 -2.52 4.23
C PHE A 167 19.21 -1.81 5.45
N ASP A 168 19.96 -1.85 6.57
CA ASP A 168 19.60 -1.19 7.82
C ASP A 168 20.59 -0.02 8.10
N PRO A 169 20.14 1.24 8.06
CA PRO A 169 21.00 2.39 8.36
C PRO A 169 21.60 2.41 9.78
N LYS A 170 21.06 1.60 10.72
CA LYS A 170 21.60 1.47 12.06
C LYS A 170 22.74 0.45 12.15
N ASN A 171 22.78 -0.51 11.22
CA ASN A 171 23.82 -1.53 11.11
C ASN A 171 24.34 -1.57 9.65
N PRO A 172 24.92 -0.45 9.14
CA PRO A 172 25.18 -0.31 7.74
C PRO A 172 26.32 -1.19 7.25
N VAL A 173 26.13 -1.78 6.07
CA VAL A 173 27.16 -2.51 5.30
C VAL A 173 27.75 -1.60 4.22
N ASP A 174 28.92 -1.97 3.66
CA ASP A 174 29.58 -1.18 2.60
C ASP A 174 28.94 -1.40 1.22
N GLU A 175 28.29 -2.56 1.05
CA GLU A 175 27.71 -2.96 -0.23
C GLU A 175 26.26 -3.46 -0.06
N ILE A 176 25.39 -3.00 -0.97
CA ILE A 176 24.04 -3.52 -1.17
C ILE A 176 24.05 -4.38 -2.43
N CYS A 177 23.83 -5.68 -2.27
CA CYS A 177 23.88 -6.64 -3.36
C CYS A 177 22.50 -6.89 -3.93
N ILE A 178 22.20 -6.30 -5.09
CA ILE A 178 20.90 -6.39 -5.78
C ILE A 178 21.05 -6.68 -7.26
N PRO A 179 20.07 -7.27 -7.94
CA PRO A 179 20.15 -7.55 -9.39
C PRO A 179 19.83 -6.31 -10.22
N HIS A 180 20.40 -5.16 -9.84
CA HIS A 180 20.26 -3.86 -10.49
C HIS A 180 21.55 -3.04 -10.31
N ASP A 181 21.91 -2.23 -11.29
CA ASP A 181 23.10 -1.37 -11.23
C ASP A 181 22.86 0.00 -10.58
N GLY A 182 21.63 0.26 -10.18
CA GLY A 182 21.25 1.53 -9.58
C GLY A 182 20.88 2.65 -10.56
N ALA A 183 21.06 2.44 -11.87
CA ALA A 183 20.84 3.46 -12.90
C ALA A 183 19.34 3.82 -13.10
N ALA A 184 19.12 4.87 -13.91
CA ALA A 184 17.79 5.29 -14.38
C ALA A 184 17.09 4.14 -15.16
N PRO A 185 15.76 4.14 -15.22
CA PRO A 185 14.82 5.12 -14.65
C PRO A 185 14.85 5.20 -13.13
N GLY A 186 13.98 5.30 -12.31
CA GLY A 186 14.03 5.34 -10.85
C GLY A 186 12.68 4.99 -10.25
N ILE A 187 12.45 5.46 -9.06
CA ILE A 187 11.27 5.19 -8.26
C ILE A 187 10.71 6.52 -7.74
N ALA A 188 9.41 6.75 -7.91
CA ALA A 188 8.71 7.88 -7.32
C ALA A 188 8.26 7.49 -5.89
N TRP A 189 9.22 7.45 -4.95
CA TRP A 189 8.97 7.10 -3.56
C TRP A 189 7.96 8.03 -2.91
N VAL A 190 7.09 7.46 -2.08
CA VAL A 190 6.04 8.22 -1.39
C VAL A 190 5.89 7.76 0.06
N LYS A 191 5.67 8.70 0.96
CA LYS A 191 5.41 8.41 2.36
C LYS A 191 4.09 7.67 2.52
N ARG A 192 4.10 6.52 3.18
CA ARG A 192 2.92 5.67 3.37
C ARG A 192 1.78 6.38 4.11
N GLU A 193 2.10 7.25 5.06
CA GLU A 193 1.09 8.03 5.77
C GLU A 193 0.35 8.98 4.83
N GLU A 194 1.03 9.61 3.89
CA GLU A 194 0.42 10.53 2.93
C GLU A 194 -0.46 9.81 1.89
N LEU A 195 -0.14 8.56 1.56
CA LEU A 195 -1.02 7.73 0.74
C LEU A 195 -2.37 7.51 1.44
N GLY A 196 -2.35 7.16 2.74
CA GLY A 196 -3.58 7.02 3.52
C GLY A 196 -4.34 8.34 3.68
N GLU A 197 -3.64 9.48 3.81
CA GLU A 197 -4.24 10.82 3.82
C GLU A 197 -4.93 11.14 2.48
N GLY A 198 -4.23 10.94 1.36
CA GLY A 198 -4.78 11.15 0.02
C GLY A 198 -5.97 10.24 -0.28
N THR A 199 -5.90 8.97 0.12
CA THR A 199 -7.00 8.01 -0.03
C THR A 199 -8.20 8.40 0.83
N ALA A 200 -7.99 8.86 2.06
CA ALA A 200 -9.06 9.39 2.92
C ALA A 200 -9.73 10.62 2.31
N GLU A 201 -8.97 11.49 1.66
CA GLU A 201 -9.49 12.64 0.94
C GLU A 201 -10.34 12.23 -0.28
N LEU A 202 -9.88 11.24 -1.07
CA LEU A 202 -10.67 10.68 -2.18
C LEU A 202 -12.01 10.11 -1.71
N LEU A 203 -11.99 9.31 -0.65
CA LEU A 203 -13.20 8.75 -0.03
C LEU A 203 -14.14 9.85 0.45
N SER A 204 -13.62 10.86 1.14
CA SER A 204 -14.40 12.00 1.62
C SER A 204 -15.05 12.81 0.49
N ARG A 205 -14.33 13.07 -0.60
CA ARG A 205 -14.86 13.73 -1.79
C ARG A 205 -15.98 12.93 -2.43
N PHE A 206 -15.79 11.62 -2.56
CA PHE A 206 -16.82 10.73 -3.09
C PHE A 206 -18.09 10.75 -2.24
N VAL A 207 -17.98 10.65 -0.92
CA VAL A 207 -19.14 10.66 -0.01
C VAL A 207 -19.91 11.99 -0.09
N LYS A 208 -19.19 13.11 -0.21
CA LYS A 208 -19.79 14.46 -0.30
C LYS A 208 -20.50 14.71 -1.62
N ASP A 209 -19.97 14.20 -2.73
CA ASP A 209 -20.52 14.36 -4.07
C ASP A 209 -20.30 13.11 -4.93
N PRO A 210 -21.08 12.02 -4.73
CA PRO A 210 -20.94 10.80 -5.51
C PRO A 210 -21.24 10.99 -7.02
N ALA A 211 -22.10 11.94 -7.36
CA ALA A 211 -22.50 12.21 -8.75
C ALA A 211 -21.41 12.96 -9.53
N GLY A 212 -20.76 13.92 -8.87
CA GLY A 212 -19.67 14.70 -9.46
C GLY A 212 -18.29 14.06 -9.34
N PHE A 213 -18.19 12.86 -8.75
CA PHE A 213 -16.89 12.20 -8.53
C PHE A 213 -16.26 11.72 -9.84
N LYS A 214 -15.22 12.42 -10.26
CA LYS A 214 -14.59 12.26 -11.60
C LYS A 214 -13.80 10.97 -11.80
N TYR A 215 -13.47 10.23 -10.72
CA TYR A 215 -12.62 9.02 -10.81
C TYR A 215 -13.41 7.70 -10.82
N ARG A 216 -14.73 7.78 -11.04
CA ARG A 216 -15.58 6.60 -11.15
C ARG A 216 -15.15 5.71 -12.30
N LEU A 217 -15.00 4.41 -12.08
CA LEU A 217 -14.54 3.40 -13.04
C LEU A 217 -13.14 3.71 -13.61
N GLN A 218 -12.30 4.37 -12.82
CA GLN A 218 -10.94 4.73 -13.22
C GLN A 218 -9.89 4.15 -12.29
N ARG A 219 -8.66 4.16 -12.79
CA ARG A 219 -7.44 3.94 -12.02
C ARG A 219 -6.80 5.29 -11.78
N VAL A 220 -6.39 5.55 -10.55
CA VAL A 220 -5.63 6.74 -10.16
C VAL A 220 -4.31 6.32 -9.53
N LEU A 221 -3.27 7.12 -9.70
CA LEU A 221 -1.96 6.88 -9.10
C LEU A 221 -1.68 7.96 -8.05
N LEU A 222 -1.37 7.52 -6.84
CA LEU A 222 -0.83 8.37 -5.78
C LEU A 222 0.67 8.10 -5.68
N SER A 223 1.51 9.05 -6.05
CA SER A 223 2.97 8.90 -6.07
C SER A 223 3.67 10.04 -5.38
N GLY A 224 4.96 9.85 -5.03
CA GLY A 224 5.82 10.94 -4.62
C GLY A 224 6.06 11.95 -5.74
N ALA A 225 6.56 13.12 -5.36
CA ALA A 225 6.76 14.25 -6.27
C ALA A 225 8.02 14.13 -7.14
N LYS A 226 8.97 13.25 -6.77
CA LYS A 226 10.27 13.12 -7.44
C LYS A 226 10.63 11.66 -7.68
N ILE A 227 11.31 11.42 -8.79
CA ILE A 227 11.91 10.13 -9.10
C ILE A 227 13.35 10.13 -8.59
N LEU A 228 13.70 9.09 -7.83
CA LEU A 228 15.08 8.79 -7.41
C LEU A 228 15.50 7.47 -8.03
N THR A 229 16.67 7.42 -8.64
CA THR A 229 17.29 6.15 -9.01
C THR A 229 17.60 5.31 -7.77
N LEU A 230 17.80 4.01 -7.92
CA LEU A 230 18.26 3.18 -6.80
C LEU A 230 19.64 3.64 -6.30
N GLN A 231 20.52 4.14 -7.19
CA GLN A 231 21.80 4.71 -6.79
C GLN A 231 21.62 5.92 -5.88
N GLU A 232 20.77 6.89 -6.26
CA GLU A 232 20.46 8.07 -5.42
C GLU A 232 19.78 7.65 -4.10
N THR A 233 18.88 6.68 -4.13
CA THR A 233 18.26 6.11 -2.93
C THR A 233 19.30 5.56 -1.97
N VAL A 234 20.26 4.75 -2.47
CA VAL A 234 21.35 4.17 -1.66
C VAL A 234 22.29 5.26 -1.14
N GLN A 235 22.59 6.29 -1.93
CA GLN A 235 23.40 7.43 -1.47
C GLN A 235 22.73 8.16 -0.30
N ILE A 236 21.42 8.40 -0.37
CA ILE A 236 20.65 9.01 0.73
C ILE A 236 20.72 8.12 1.97
N LEU A 237 20.49 6.82 1.83
CA LEU A 237 20.58 5.86 2.95
C LEU A 237 21.97 5.84 3.56
N GLY A 238 23.03 5.84 2.74
CA GLY A 238 24.43 5.92 3.19
C GLY A 238 24.72 7.22 3.96
N LYS A 239 24.26 8.37 3.44
CA LYS A 239 24.36 9.67 4.13
C LYS A 239 23.71 9.62 5.52
N LEU A 240 22.50 9.08 5.63
CA LEU A 240 21.79 8.94 6.91
C LEU A 240 22.51 7.96 7.87
N ALA A 241 23.11 6.92 7.33
CA ALA A 241 23.92 5.95 8.07
C ALA A 241 25.36 6.44 8.38
N LYS A 242 25.77 7.61 7.84
CA LYS A 242 27.15 8.14 7.90
C LYS A 242 28.18 7.15 7.37
N LYS A 243 27.85 6.47 6.30
CA LYS A 243 28.67 5.45 5.66
C LYS A 243 28.64 5.57 4.14
N ASP A 244 29.79 5.38 3.48
CA ASP A 244 29.82 5.23 2.03
C ASP A 244 29.27 3.82 1.68
N VAL A 245 28.15 3.80 0.95
CA VAL A 245 27.42 2.56 0.59
C VAL A 245 27.29 2.53 -0.92
N ARG A 246 27.66 1.41 -1.51
CA ARG A 246 27.58 1.21 -2.96
C ARG A 246 26.70 0.02 -3.34
N ILE A 247 26.16 0.07 -4.54
CA ILE A 247 25.44 -1.06 -5.12
C ILE A 247 26.48 -1.99 -5.78
N ARG A 248 26.43 -3.27 -5.42
CA ARG A 248 27.06 -4.35 -6.17
C ARG A 248 25.98 -5.11 -6.93
N ARG A 249 26.03 -5.02 -8.26
CA ARG A 249 25.12 -5.79 -9.12
C ARG A 249 25.43 -7.28 -9.03
N VAL A 250 24.39 -8.08 -8.76
CA VAL A 250 24.45 -9.54 -8.65
C VAL A 250 23.48 -10.20 -9.62
N SER A 251 23.54 -11.51 -9.78
CA SER A 251 22.51 -12.26 -10.53
C SER A 251 21.22 -12.38 -9.69
N ASN A 252 20.12 -12.74 -10.37
CA ASN A 252 18.85 -13.03 -9.67
C ASN A 252 19.00 -14.20 -8.69
N GLU A 253 19.76 -15.22 -9.06
CA GLU A 253 20.03 -16.41 -8.24
C GLU A 253 20.88 -16.07 -7.03
N GLU A 254 21.89 -15.19 -7.19
CA GLU A 254 22.72 -14.74 -6.08
C GLU A 254 21.89 -13.90 -5.10
N PHE A 255 21.02 -12.99 -5.60
CA PHE A 255 20.10 -12.23 -4.76
C PHE A 255 19.15 -13.14 -3.98
N ALA A 256 18.48 -14.06 -4.66
CA ALA A 256 17.49 -14.93 -4.02
C ALA A 256 18.09 -15.81 -2.91
N LYS A 257 19.38 -16.17 -3.01
CA LYS A 257 20.10 -16.99 -2.03
C LYS A 257 20.71 -16.20 -0.87
N GLN A 258 20.66 -14.87 -0.87
CA GLN A 258 21.18 -14.09 0.25
C GLN A 258 20.40 -14.40 1.53
N PRO A 259 21.07 -14.61 2.69
CA PRO A 259 20.43 -15.15 3.90
C PRO A 259 19.20 -14.34 4.40
N GLN A 260 19.16 -13.04 4.13
CA GLN A 260 18.04 -12.17 4.54
C GLN A 260 16.82 -12.29 3.63
N ASN A 261 16.95 -12.78 2.39
CA ASN A 261 15.85 -12.77 1.42
C ASN A 261 14.81 -13.87 1.66
N PRO A 262 15.15 -15.18 1.77
CA PRO A 262 14.16 -16.22 1.97
C PRO A 262 13.24 -15.97 3.18
N PRO A 263 13.72 -15.61 4.37
CA PRO A 263 12.85 -15.36 5.52
C PRO A 263 11.83 -14.24 5.30
N ASN A 264 12.18 -13.23 4.49
CA ASN A 264 11.35 -12.07 4.23
C ASN A 264 10.43 -12.23 3.01
N PHE A 265 10.69 -13.21 2.13
CA PHE A 265 9.89 -13.49 0.94
C PHE A 265 9.22 -14.87 0.98
N THR A 266 9.17 -15.53 2.13
CA THR A 266 8.44 -16.78 2.31
C THR A 266 7.03 -16.52 2.82
N TYR A 267 6.04 -17.01 2.08
CA TYR A 267 4.62 -16.94 2.42
C TYR A 267 4.01 -18.33 2.33
N HIS A 268 3.24 -18.73 3.32
CA HIS A 268 2.64 -20.08 3.41
C HIS A 268 3.62 -21.21 3.11
N GLY A 269 4.89 -21.05 3.52
CA GLY A 269 5.95 -22.04 3.32
C GLY A 269 6.60 -22.02 1.92
N VAL A 270 6.22 -21.12 1.04
CA VAL A 270 6.79 -20.96 -0.31
C VAL A 270 7.77 -19.80 -0.35
N ASP A 271 9.03 -20.06 -0.71
CA ASP A 271 10.03 -19.02 -0.95
C ASP A 271 9.80 -18.35 -2.31
N LEU A 272 9.50 -17.06 -2.28
CA LEU A 272 9.25 -16.24 -3.46
C LEU A 272 10.40 -15.27 -3.78
N SER A 273 11.58 -15.45 -3.15
CA SER A 273 12.75 -14.57 -3.34
C SER A 273 13.15 -14.43 -4.80
N MET A 274 13.09 -15.54 -5.58
CA MET A 274 13.38 -15.51 -7.01
C MET A 274 12.30 -14.72 -7.79
N LEU A 275 11.03 -14.86 -7.45
CA LEU A 275 9.94 -14.12 -8.09
C LEU A 275 10.01 -12.64 -7.76
N TRP A 276 10.50 -12.28 -6.56
CA TRP A 276 10.72 -10.88 -6.19
C TRP A 276 11.72 -10.17 -7.10
N THR A 277 12.70 -10.88 -7.68
CA THR A 277 13.69 -10.27 -8.57
C THR A 277 13.07 -9.60 -9.79
N THR A 278 11.85 -9.99 -10.18
CA THR A 278 11.10 -9.33 -11.27
C THR A 278 10.80 -7.86 -11.00
N ALA A 279 10.81 -7.42 -9.74
CA ALA A 279 10.69 -6.02 -9.37
C ALA A 279 11.84 -5.17 -9.94
N PHE A 280 13.07 -5.72 -9.98
CA PHE A 280 14.22 -5.01 -10.53
C PHE A 280 14.13 -4.86 -12.06
N GLU A 281 13.50 -5.82 -12.75
CA GLU A 281 13.21 -5.68 -14.18
C GLU A 281 12.12 -4.59 -14.41
N ALA A 282 11.11 -4.53 -13.56
CA ALA A 282 10.10 -3.49 -13.61
C ALA A 282 10.71 -2.09 -13.38
N PHE A 283 11.72 -1.96 -12.51
CA PHE A 283 12.46 -0.70 -12.37
C PHE A 283 13.19 -0.33 -13.66
N ARG A 284 13.89 -1.27 -14.31
CA ARG A 284 14.54 -1.01 -15.60
C ARG A 284 13.57 -0.56 -16.69
N ARG A 285 12.32 -1.02 -16.63
CA ARG A 285 11.23 -0.59 -17.54
C ARG A 285 10.54 0.71 -17.13
N GLY A 286 10.94 1.30 -16.00
CA GLY A 286 10.36 2.54 -15.48
C GLY A 286 8.93 2.39 -14.94
N GLU A 287 8.54 1.17 -14.57
CA GLU A 287 7.18 0.91 -14.09
C GLU A 287 6.87 1.58 -12.72
N ALA A 288 7.90 1.98 -11.96
CA ALA A 288 7.79 2.78 -10.73
C ALA A 288 8.20 4.26 -10.91
N ALA A 289 8.62 4.64 -12.13
CA ALA A 289 9.15 5.98 -12.42
C ALA A 289 8.06 6.89 -13.01
N VAL A 290 6.88 6.92 -12.39
CA VAL A 290 5.77 7.77 -12.82
C VAL A 290 5.35 8.70 -11.69
N VAL A 291 5.41 10.01 -11.96
CA VAL A 291 4.91 11.04 -11.05
C VAL A 291 3.51 11.45 -11.47
N SER A 292 2.55 11.31 -10.56
CA SER A 292 1.18 11.81 -10.71
C SER A 292 0.99 13.06 -9.85
N PRO A 293 0.38 14.13 -10.35
CA PRO A 293 0.09 15.33 -9.56
C PRO A 293 -1.02 15.13 -8.53
N LEU A 294 -1.76 14.00 -8.62
CA LEU A 294 -2.99 13.80 -7.85
C LEU A 294 -2.75 13.83 -6.34
N LEU A 295 -1.70 13.17 -5.85
CA LEU A 295 -1.44 13.17 -4.40
C LEU A 295 -1.21 14.59 -3.88
N ARG A 296 -0.40 15.41 -4.56
CA ARG A 296 -0.20 16.81 -4.22
C ARG A 296 -1.52 17.59 -4.19
N GLU A 297 -2.40 17.35 -5.18
CA GLU A 297 -3.71 18.01 -5.25
C GLU A 297 -4.62 17.61 -4.07
N LEU A 298 -4.58 16.34 -3.65
CA LEU A 298 -5.37 15.84 -2.54
C LEU A 298 -4.86 16.34 -1.19
N LEU A 299 -3.53 16.41 -1.02
CA LEU A 299 -2.89 16.88 0.19
C LEU A 299 -2.95 18.42 0.34
N GLY A 300 -3.08 19.16 -0.77
CA GLY A 300 -2.94 20.63 -0.79
C GLY A 300 -1.52 21.13 -0.52
N ARG A 301 -0.53 20.23 -0.58
CA ARG A 301 0.90 20.48 -0.37
C ARG A 301 1.75 19.49 -1.14
N GLU A 302 3.05 19.77 -1.29
CA GLU A 302 3.98 18.77 -1.85
C GLU A 302 4.06 17.55 -0.93
N PRO A 303 4.05 16.31 -1.50
CA PRO A 303 4.37 15.11 -0.76
C PRO A 303 5.78 15.17 -0.17
N GLU A 304 5.95 14.60 1.02
CA GLU A 304 7.24 14.56 1.72
C GLU A 304 8.26 13.74 0.92
N ASP A 305 9.47 14.22 0.84
CA ASP A 305 10.54 13.53 0.12
C ASP A 305 11.09 12.31 0.88
N PHE A 306 11.79 11.44 0.15
CA PHE A 306 12.33 10.19 0.67
C PHE A 306 13.30 10.40 1.83
N GLU A 307 14.25 11.34 1.70
CA GLU A 307 15.27 11.61 2.72
C GLU A 307 14.62 12.03 4.05
N THR A 308 13.68 12.97 3.98
CA THR A 308 12.93 13.48 5.14
C THR A 308 12.13 12.35 5.82
N THR A 309 11.41 11.54 5.04
CA THR A 309 10.62 10.41 5.57
C THR A 309 11.50 9.40 6.31
N ILE A 310 12.64 9.01 5.72
CA ILE A 310 13.52 8.01 6.33
C ILE A 310 14.25 8.58 7.55
N ALA A 311 14.73 9.83 7.48
CA ALA A 311 15.36 10.50 8.62
C ALA A 311 14.42 10.57 9.84
N ALA A 312 13.17 10.97 9.63
CA ALA A 312 12.15 10.99 10.70
C ALA A 312 11.89 9.60 11.31
N SER A 313 11.85 8.56 10.48
CA SER A 313 11.66 7.17 10.92
C SER A 313 12.82 6.68 11.81
N LEU A 314 14.06 7.06 11.48
CA LEU A 314 15.24 6.70 12.27
C LEU A 314 15.24 7.39 13.65
N ILE A 315 14.80 8.64 13.73
CA ILE A 315 14.69 9.40 14.98
C ILE A 315 13.58 8.85 15.89
N ALA A 316 12.40 8.55 15.33
CA ALA A 316 11.28 8.01 16.10
C ALA A 316 11.62 6.69 16.81
N LEU A 317 12.42 5.83 16.16
CA LEU A 317 12.89 4.57 16.74
C LEU A 317 13.92 4.80 17.89
N VAL A 318 14.72 5.87 17.86
CA VAL A 318 15.65 6.24 18.94
C VAL A 318 14.87 6.75 20.15
N GLY A 319 13.83 7.55 19.95
CA GLY A 319 12.97 8.08 21.00
C GLY A 319 12.25 6.99 21.79
N VAL A 320 11.76 5.95 21.13
CA VAL A 320 11.09 4.79 21.77
C VAL A 320 12.07 3.98 22.61
N LEU A 321 13.30 3.77 22.12
CA LEU A 321 14.36 3.08 22.90
C LEU A 321 14.82 3.90 24.12
N SER A 322 14.91 5.22 24.01
CA SER A 322 15.28 6.10 25.14
C SER A 322 14.23 6.13 26.25
N ILE A 323 12.94 6.00 25.91
CA ILE A 323 11.85 5.93 26.88
C ILE A 323 11.83 4.56 27.59
N MET A 324 12.24 3.49 26.91
CA MET A 324 12.33 2.15 27.53
C MET A 324 13.56 1.96 28.42
N VAL A 325 14.64 2.68 28.19
CA VAL A 325 15.88 2.61 28.99
C VAL A 325 15.88 3.61 30.15
N GLY A 326 15.04 4.63 30.12
CA GLY A 326 14.90 5.66 31.17
C GLY A 326 14.00 5.30 32.34
N ASN A 327 13.45 4.07 32.40
CA ASN A 327 12.60 3.56 33.47
C ASN A 327 13.18 2.27 34.07
N VAL A 328 14.49 2.26 34.40
CA VAL A 328 15.11 1.24 35.28
C VAL A 328 15.65 1.92 36.53
#